data_2fa03e1122f875442f780299699f4094
#
_entry.id   2fa03e1122f875442f780299699f4094
#
_cell.length_a   1.000
_cell.length_b   1.000
_cell.length_c   1.000
_cell.angle_alpha   90.00
_cell.angle_beta   90.00
_cell.angle_gamma   90.00
#
_symmetry.space_group_name_H-M   'P 1'
#
loop_
_entity.id
_entity.type
_entity.pdbx_description
1 polymer ?
#
loop_
_entity_poly.entity_id
_entity_poly.type
_entity_poly.pdbx_seq_one_letter_code
_entity_poly.pdbx_strand_id
1 'polypeptide(L)'
;MVKLDHISTEQRNPATSHIDEVSTLEIVRLMNQEDKKVAEAVEVVLPQIAAAVDVIYAALQKGGRLIYCGCGTSGRLGVLDAAECLPTFSAGRDMVDAVIAGGQRAMLIPVEGAEDNRDLGKEDLEKLNFSQKDVLCGIAASGRTPYVLGAMEYAHSLGAAVISVTCCPGSEVDTRADIGISPMPGPEVITGSTRLKSGTAQKMVLNMLSTATMIKLGKVYGNLMVDVRASNEKLVERCVRIVRTATGADSVAARNALEQCGYSAKTAILMILCKIDAPTAEAR
;
A
#
# COMPACT_ATOMS: atom_id res chain seq x y z
N MET A 1 -0.21 20.11 26.22
CA MET A 1 -1.36 20.55 25.39
C MET A 1 -0.94 20.45 23.94
N VAL A 2 -1.65 19.68 23.13
CA VAL A 2 -1.34 19.50 21.70
C VAL A 2 -1.72 20.77 20.94
N LYS A 3 -0.76 21.43 20.27
CA LYS A 3 -1.03 22.60 19.42
C LYS A 3 -1.47 22.08 18.04
N LEU A 4 -2.75 22.27 17.68
CA LEU A 4 -3.33 21.83 16.41
C LEU A 4 -3.22 22.90 15.30
N ASP A 5 -2.99 24.15 15.67
CA ASP A 5 -3.05 25.32 14.78
C ASP A 5 -2.08 25.30 13.59
N HIS A 6 -1.02 24.49 13.67
CA HIS A 6 0.00 24.37 12.62
C HIS A 6 -0.09 23.06 11.81
N ILE A 7 -1.11 22.23 12.10
CA ILE A 7 -1.30 20.94 11.41
C ILE A 7 -2.21 21.17 10.20
N SER A 8 -1.71 20.91 8.99
CA SER A 8 -2.46 21.14 7.75
C SER A 8 -3.80 20.39 7.69
N THR A 9 -3.85 19.19 8.26
CA THR A 9 -5.06 18.36 8.32
C THR A 9 -6.12 18.87 9.31
N GLU A 10 -5.77 19.77 10.24
CA GLU A 10 -6.66 20.36 11.23
C GLU A 10 -7.17 21.76 10.82
N GLN A 11 -6.68 22.30 9.71
CA GLN A 11 -7.14 23.60 9.19
C GLN A 11 -8.58 23.50 8.66
N ARG A 12 -9.34 24.60 8.85
CA ARG A 12 -10.67 24.71 8.21
C ARG A 12 -10.52 24.88 6.71
N ASN A 13 -11.35 24.22 5.94
CA ASN A 13 -11.44 24.40 4.50
C ASN A 13 -12.39 25.57 4.18
N PRO A 14 -11.88 26.72 3.64
CA PRO A 14 -12.74 27.85 3.33
C PRO A 14 -13.81 27.54 2.28
N ALA A 15 -13.51 26.62 1.33
CA ALA A 15 -14.42 26.26 0.26
C ALA A 15 -15.66 25.47 0.76
N THR A 16 -15.60 24.92 1.97
CA THR A 16 -16.66 24.09 2.54
C THR A 16 -17.20 24.60 3.87
N SER A 17 -16.93 25.89 4.18
CA SER A 17 -17.31 26.50 5.47
C SER A 17 -18.82 26.50 5.77
N HIS A 18 -19.67 26.37 4.76
CA HIS A 18 -21.14 26.34 4.83
C HIS A 18 -21.70 25.07 4.15
N ILE A 19 -20.99 23.97 4.19
CA ILE A 19 -21.37 22.73 3.50
C ILE A 19 -22.67 22.13 4.05
N ASP A 20 -23.02 22.41 5.29
CA ASP A 20 -24.23 21.98 5.98
C ASP A 20 -25.49 22.76 5.55
N GLU A 21 -25.34 23.92 4.89
CA GLU A 21 -26.42 24.80 4.47
C GLU A 21 -26.86 24.57 3.01
N VAL A 22 -26.11 23.77 2.24
CA VAL A 22 -26.34 23.60 0.80
C VAL A 22 -27.10 22.31 0.48
N SER A 23 -27.60 22.21 -0.77
CA SER A 23 -28.30 20.99 -1.23
C SER A 23 -27.37 19.76 -1.29
N THR A 24 -27.95 18.55 -1.21
CA THR A 24 -27.21 17.29 -1.32
C THR A 24 -26.32 17.26 -2.58
N LEU A 25 -26.84 17.72 -3.72
CA LEU A 25 -26.05 17.78 -4.95
C LEU A 25 -24.83 18.69 -4.81
N GLU A 26 -25.00 19.83 -4.16
CA GLU A 26 -23.90 20.76 -3.96
C GLU A 26 -22.87 20.22 -2.94
N ILE A 27 -23.31 19.54 -1.87
CA ILE A 27 -22.43 18.83 -0.94
C ILE A 27 -21.49 17.89 -1.70
N VAL A 28 -22.04 16.99 -2.55
CA VAL A 28 -21.21 16.01 -3.27
C VAL A 28 -20.35 16.66 -4.37
N ARG A 29 -20.77 17.80 -4.93
CA ARG A 29 -19.94 18.59 -5.86
C ARG A 29 -18.73 19.18 -5.16
N LEU A 30 -18.93 19.82 -4.01
CA LEU A 30 -17.84 20.38 -3.20
C LEU A 30 -16.84 19.28 -2.79
N MET A 31 -17.33 18.14 -2.32
CA MET A 31 -16.47 16.97 -2.02
C MET A 31 -15.66 16.55 -3.24
N ASN A 32 -16.32 16.36 -4.40
CA ASN A 32 -15.62 15.92 -5.61
C ASN A 32 -14.59 16.96 -6.12
N GLN A 33 -14.87 18.25 -5.96
CA GLN A 33 -13.90 19.31 -6.31
C GLN A 33 -12.65 19.24 -5.42
N GLU A 34 -12.84 18.99 -4.13
CA GLU A 34 -11.72 18.81 -3.20
C GLU A 34 -10.94 17.52 -3.50
N ASP A 35 -11.61 16.42 -3.80
CA ASP A 35 -10.98 15.14 -4.10
C ASP A 35 -10.09 15.18 -5.35
N LYS A 36 -10.40 16.03 -6.34
CA LYS A 36 -9.55 16.22 -7.53
C LYS A 36 -8.13 16.69 -7.18
N LYS A 37 -7.95 17.41 -6.10
CA LYS A 37 -6.65 17.91 -5.64
C LYS A 37 -5.73 16.78 -5.11
N VAL A 38 -6.27 15.62 -4.82
CA VAL A 38 -5.50 14.52 -4.22
C VAL A 38 -4.44 13.98 -5.18
N ALA A 39 -4.81 13.75 -6.44
CA ALA A 39 -3.88 13.24 -7.44
C ALA A 39 -2.73 14.23 -7.70
N GLU A 40 -3.04 15.53 -7.77
CA GLU A 40 -2.05 16.60 -7.92
C GLU A 40 -1.08 16.66 -6.72
N ALA A 41 -1.60 16.50 -5.49
CA ALA A 41 -0.76 16.45 -4.29
C ALA A 41 0.16 15.22 -4.26
N VAL A 42 -0.30 14.07 -4.77
CA VAL A 42 0.53 12.86 -4.89
C VAL A 42 1.59 13.01 -5.99
N GLU A 43 1.28 13.71 -7.09
CA GLU A 43 2.24 13.96 -8.17
C GLU A 43 3.51 14.68 -7.68
N VAL A 44 3.37 15.61 -6.74
CA VAL A 44 4.50 16.36 -6.16
C VAL A 44 5.53 15.44 -5.48
N VAL A 45 5.09 14.30 -4.92
CA VAL A 45 5.92 13.37 -4.13
C VAL A 45 6.33 12.10 -4.90
N LEU A 46 6.12 12.05 -6.22
CA LEU A 46 6.53 10.90 -7.04
C LEU A 46 8.03 10.56 -6.94
N PRO A 47 8.96 11.52 -6.87
CA PRO A 47 10.37 11.19 -6.67
C PRO A 47 10.66 10.43 -5.38
N GLN A 48 10.01 10.81 -4.27
CA GLN A 48 10.13 10.13 -2.97
C GLN A 48 9.50 8.74 -3.03
N ILE A 49 8.35 8.59 -3.70
CA ILE A 49 7.72 7.27 -3.93
C ILE A 49 8.66 6.37 -4.71
N ALA A 50 9.28 6.87 -5.79
CA ALA A 50 10.21 6.08 -6.59
C ALA A 50 11.43 5.63 -5.78
N ALA A 51 12.03 6.51 -4.97
CA ALA A 51 13.13 6.16 -4.08
C ALA A 51 12.72 5.09 -3.05
N ALA A 52 11.53 5.20 -2.48
CA ALA A 52 10.99 4.22 -1.54
C ALA A 52 10.75 2.85 -2.22
N VAL A 53 10.24 2.83 -3.44
CA VAL A 53 10.08 1.60 -4.25
C VAL A 53 11.44 0.91 -4.45
N ASP A 54 12.49 1.66 -4.72
CA ASP A 54 13.85 1.09 -4.91
C ASP A 54 14.37 0.43 -3.64
N VAL A 55 14.14 1.06 -2.47
CA VAL A 55 14.51 0.50 -1.16
C VAL A 55 13.72 -0.77 -0.86
N ILE A 56 12.40 -0.75 -1.05
CA ILE A 56 11.53 -1.92 -0.84
C ILE A 56 11.94 -3.07 -1.76
N TYR A 57 12.14 -2.79 -3.05
CA TYR A 57 12.57 -3.78 -4.03
C TYR A 57 13.89 -4.45 -3.61
N ALA A 58 14.89 -3.66 -3.19
CA ALA A 58 16.18 -4.18 -2.76
C ALA A 58 16.08 -5.06 -1.49
N ALA A 59 15.16 -4.74 -0.58
CA ALA A 59 14.90 -5.52 0.62
C ALA A 59 14.23 -6.86 0.27
N LEU A 60 13.18 -6.84 -0.56
CA LEU A 60 12.45 -8.04 -0.96
C LEU A 60 13.34 -9.02 -1.74
N GLN A 61 14.26 -8.52 -2.60
CA GLN A 61 15.25 -9.36 -3.28
C GLN A 61 16.19 -10.11 -2.32
N LYS A 62 16.40 -9.59 -1.11
CA LYS A 62 17.24 -10.20 -0.06
C LYS A 62 16.42 -11.03 0.94
N GLY A 63 15.14 -11.29 0.66
CA GLY A 63 14.25 -12.04 1.53
C GLY A 63 13.73 -11.25 2.72
N GLY A 64 13.77 -9.91 2.67
CA GLY A 64 13.07 -9.02 3.58
C GLY A 64 11.61 -8.81 3.16
N ARG A 65 10.87 -8.01 3.94
CA ARG A 65 9.44 -7.72 3.75
C ARG A 65 9.17 -6.22 3.76
N LEU A 66 8.08 -5.81 3.12
CA LEU A 66 7.45 -4.51 3.37
C LEU A 66 6.43 -4.68 4.49
N ILE A 67 6.57 -3.93 5.58
CA ILE A 67 5.64 -3.94 6.71
C ILE A 67 4.98 -2.57 6.84
N TYR A 68 3.68 -2.49 6.62
CA TYR A 68 2.90 -1.30 6.90
C TYR A 68 2.55 -1.20 8.38
N CYS A 69 2.61 0.02 8.93
CA CYS A 69 2.28 0.29 10.33
C CYS A 69 1.45 1.57 10.43
N GLY A 70 0.28 1.51 11.05
CA GLY A 70 -0.58 2.68 11.19
C GLY A 70 -1.73 2.51 12.16
N CYS A 71 -2.47 3.60 12.39
CA CYS A 71 -3.67 3.61 13.24
C CYS A 71 -4.90 4.00 12.43
N GLY A 72 -6.08 3.59 12.90
CA GLY A 72 -7.36 4.00 12.33
C GLY A 72 -7.43 3.77 10.82
N THR A 73 -7.80 4.80 10.05
CA THR A 73 -7.87 4.74 8.58
C THR A 73 -6.53 4.40 7.95
N SER A 74 -5.44 5.02 8.41
CA SER A 74 -4.09 4.76 7.88
C SER A 74 -3.67 3.30 8.05
N GLY A 75 -3.89 2.71 9.23
CA GLY A 75 -3.61 1.30 9.48
C GLY A 75 -4.50 0.36 8.65
N ARG A 76 -5.80 0.69 8.49
CA ARG A 76 -6.71 -0.09 7.62
C ARG A 76 -6.27 -0.09 6.17
N LEU A 77 -5.78 1.04 5.65
CA LEU A 77 -5.26 1.14 4.29
C LEU A 77 -4.00 0.28 4.10
N GLY A 78 -3.09 0.25 5.09
CA GLY A 78 -1.94 -0.64 5.08
C GLY A 78 -2.34 -2.11 5.04
N VAL A 79 -3.29 -2.52 5.89
CA VAL A 79 -3.83 -3.90 5.88
C VAL A 79 -4.51 -4.23 4.56
N LEU A 80 -5.29 -3.30 4.01
CA LEU A 80 -5.97 -3.47 2.72
C LEU A 80 -4.96 -3.71 1.60
N ASP A 81 -3.94 -2.85 1.46
CA ASP A 81 -2.94 -2.97 0.40
C ASP A 81 -2.15 -4.29 0.53
N ALA A 82 -1.73 -4.66 1.73
CA ALA A 82 -1.05 -5.93 1.99
C ALA A 82 -1.92 -7.15 1.62
N ALA A 83 -3.21 -7.12 1.97
CA ALA A 83 -4.14 -8.21 1.68
C ALA A 83 -4.36 -8.41 0.17
N GLU A 84 -4.42 -7.32 -0.61
CA GLU A 84 -4.66 -7.34 -2.05
C GLU A 84 -3.41 -7.74 -2.87
N CYS A 85 -2.22 -7.72 -2.28
CA CYS A 85 -1.00 -8.23 -2.92
C CYS A 85 -1.05 -9.75 -3.18
N LEU A 86 -1.71 -10.51 -2.31
CA LEU A 86 -1.79 -11.97 -2.46
C LEU A 86 -2.56 -12.41 -3.71
N PRO A 87 -3.82 -11.98 -3.94
CA PRO A 87 -4.56 -12.39 -5.14
C PRO A 87 -3.99 -11.82 -6.44
N THR A 88 -3.32 -10.66 -6.38
CA THR A 88 -2.83 -9.94 -7.57
C THR A 88 -1.45 -10.43 -8.02
N PHE A 89 -0.55 -10.66 -7.08
CA PHE A 89 0.87 -10.90 -7.33
C PHE A 89 1.38 -12.19 -6.69
N SER A 90 0.51 -13.00 -6.09
CA SER A 90 0.90 -14.14 -5.24
C SER A 90 1.92 -13.75 -4.15
N ALA A 91 1.89 -12.48 -3.71
CA ALA A 91 2.74 -11.95 -2.67
C ALA A 91 2.00 -12.02 -1.33
N GLY A 92 2.37 -12.97 -0.49
CA GLY A 92 1.79 -13.18 0.82
C GLY A 92 2.43 -12.32 1.91
N ARG A 93 2.10 -12.66 3.17
CA ARG A 93 2.63 -11.98 4.37
C ARG A 93 4.14 -12.14 4.55
N ASP A 94 4.74 -13.04 3.82
CA ASP A 94 6.18 -13.24 3.68
C ASP A 94 6.86 -12.20 2.80
N MET A 95 6.09 -11.40 2.05
CA MET A 95 6.58 -10.29 1.22
C MET A 95 5.99 -8.94 1.65
N VAL A 96 4.67 -8.86 1.88
CA VAL A 96 3.98 -7.64 2.30
C VAL A 96 3.03 -7.97 3.44
N ASP A 97 3.20 -7.31 4.58
CA ASP A 97 2.35 -7.49 5.76
C ASP A 97 2.03 -6.14 6.40
N ALA A 98 1.15 -6.12 7.38
CA ALA A 98 0.73 -4.91 8.06
C ALA A 98 0.40 -5.14 9.53
N VAL A 99 0.70 -4.13 10.36
CA VAL A 99 0.23 -3.99 11.73
C VAL A 99 -0.66 -2.76 11.86
N ILE A 100 -1.70 -2.88 12.67
CA ILE A 100 -2.63 -1.79 13.00
C ILE A 100 -2.78 -1.66 14.50
N ALA A 101 -2.68 -0.46 15.03
CA ALA A 101 -2.86 -0.19 16.45
C ALA A 101 -4.21 -0.74 16.95
N GLY A 102 -4.16 -1.57 18.00
CA GLY A 102 -5.33 -2.30 18.52
C GLY A 102 -5.60 -3.63 17.80
N GLY A 103 -4.73 -4.05 16.87
CA GLY A 103 -4.76 -5.35 16.23
C GLY A 103 -5.97 -5.58 15.33
N GLN A 104 -6.29 -6.84 15.08
CA GLN A 104 -7.35 -7.23 14.14
C GLN A 104 -8.73 -6.64 14.48
N ARG A 105 -9.03 -6.41 15.76
CA ARG A 105 -10.29 -5.78 16.19
C ARG A 105 -10.41 -4.34 15.64
N ALA A 106 -9.29 -3.62 15.52
CA ALA A 106 -9.26 -2.24 15.04
C ALA A 106 -9.62 -2.09 13.55
N MET A 107 -9.67 -3.18 12.80
CA MET A 107 -10.19 -3.18 11.42
C MET A 107 -11.68 -2.80 11.37
N LEU A 108 -12.47 -3.23 12.35
CA LEU A 108 -13.93 -3.06 12.38
C LEU A 108 -14.36 -1.99 13.36
N ILE A 109 -13.73 -1.92 14.54
CA ILE A 109 -14.15 -1.05 15.66
C ILE A 109 -12.93 -0.28 16.14
N PRO A 110 -12.98 1.06 16.29
CA PRO A 110 -11.91 1.84 16.89
C PRO A 110 -11.52 1.29 18.27
N VAL A 111 -10.22 1.17 18.52
CA VAL A 111 -9.67 0.77 19.83
C VAL A 111 -9.08 2.00 20.49
N GLU A 112 -9.75 2.52 21.49
CA GLU A 112 -9.32 3.72 22.20
C GLU A 112 -7.96 3.52 22.89
N GLY A 113 -7.13 4.57 22.91
CA GLY A 113 -5.82 4.57 23.53
C GLY A 113 -4.72 3.81 22.78
N ALA A 114 -5.06 2.99 21.76
CA ALA A 114 -4.05 2.25 21.01
C ALA A 114 -3.15 3.18 20.16
N GLU A 115 -3.68 4.29 19.68
CA GLU A 115 -2.94 5.29 18.90
C GLU A 115 -1.86 5.99 19.73
N ASP A 116 -2.15 6.25 21.00
CA ASP A 116 -1.27 6.99 21.92
C ASP A 116 -0.20 6.11 22.58
N ASN A 117 -0.29 4.80 22.39
CA ASN A 117 0.63 3.83 22.98
C ASN A 117 1.84 3.59 22.08
N ARG A 118 2.99 4.19 22.47
CA ARG A 118 4.25 4.08 21.74
C ARG A 118 4.87 2.69 21.81
N ASP A 119 4.79 2.04 22.98
CA ASP A 119 5.37 0.71 23.17
C ASP A 119 4.64 -0.37 22.35
N LEU A 120 3.35 -0.20 22.15
CA LEU A 120 2.55 -1.13 21.35
C LEU A 120 3.05 -1.24 19.90
N GLY A 121 3.57 -0.15 19.33
CA GLY A 121 4.14 -0.17 17.97
C GLY A 121 5.36 -1.08 17.88
N LYS A 122 6.23 -1.03 18.87
CA LYS A 122 7.38 -1.94 19.02
C LYS A 122 6.91 -3.39 19.21
N GLU A 123 6.01 -3.62 20.19
CA GLU A 123 5.49 -4.97 20.50
C GLU A 123 4.88 -5.67 19.29
N ASP A 124 4.13 -4.94 18.47
CA ASP A 124 3.49 -5.50 17.28
C ASP A 124 4.52 -5.88 16.20
N LEU A 125 5.61 -5.13 16.06
CA LEU A 125 6.72 -5.52 15.19
C LEU A 125 7.51 -6.71 15.75
N GLU A 126 7.72 -6.79 17.07
CA GLU A 126 8.35 -7.96 17.72
C GLU A 126 7.55 -9.25 17.46
N LYS A 127 6.21 -9.19 17.58
CA LYS A 127 5.32 -10.35 17.27
C LYS A 127 5.43 -10.82 15.82
N LEU A 128 5.76 -9.91 14.89
CA LEU A 128 6.01 -10.25 13.48
C LEU A 128 7.45 -10.75 13.23
N ASN A 129 8.30 -10.83 14.25
CA ASN A 129 9.74 -11.08 14.10
C ASN A 129 10.36 -10.12 13.08
N PHE A 130 10.03 -8.81 13.20
CA PHE A 130 10.59 -7.78 12.34
C PHE A 130 12.11 -7.71 12.49
N SER A 131 12.83 -7.52 11.39
CA SER A 131 14.28 -7.57 11.37
C SER A 131 14.89 -6.47 10.50
N GLN A 132 16.22 -6.32 10.56
CA GLN A 132 16.98 -5.40 9.72
C GLN A 132 16.83 -5.62 8.20
N LYS A 133 16.31 -6.77 7.77
CA LYS A 133 16.07 -7.06 6.36
C LYS A 133 14.77 -6.45 5.85
N ASP A 134 13.85 -6.19 6.76
CA ASP A 134 12.52 -5.67 6.44
C ASP A 134 12.55 -4.15 6.23
N VAL A 135 11.54 -3.62 5.58
CA VAL A 135 11.29 -2.17 5.44
C VAL A 135 10.01 -1.84 6.19
N LEU A 136 10.08 -0.91 7.12
CA LEU A 136 8.89 -0.36 7.76
C LEU A 136 8.34 0.81 6.96
N CYS A 137 7.03 0.81 6.70
CA CYS A 137 6.31 1.96 6.18
C CYS A 137 5.31 2.45 7.23
N GLY A 138 5.68 3.51 7.96
CA GLY A 138 4.85 4.16 8.96
C GLY A 138 3.83 5.11 8.32
N ILE A 139 2.54 4.93 8.61
CA ILE A 139 1.43 5.65 7.98
C ILE A 139 0.67 6.45 9.03
N ALA A 140 0.70 7.78 8.94
CA ALA A 140 0.01 8.69 9.87
C ALA A 140 -0.36 9.99 9.17
N ALA A 141 -1.64 10.26 8.92
CA ALA A 141 -2.08 11.46 8.21
C ALA A 141 -1.59 12.76 8.86
N SER A 142 -1.71 12.89 10.18
CA SER A 142 -1.21 14.03 10.94
C SER A 142 0.32 14.03 11.16
N GLY A 143 0.97 12.88 10.91
CA GLY A 143 2.40 12.70 11.10
C GLY A 143 2.87 12.72 12.57
N ARG A 144 1.98 12.41 13.54
CA ARG A 144 2.28 12.55 14.98
C ARG A 144 1.97 11.32 15.83
N THR A 145 1.42 10.30 15.27
CA THR A 145 0.87 9.13 15.94
C THR A 145 1.94 8.41 16.78
N PRO A 146 1.83 8.37 18.12
CA PRO A 146 2.84 7.76 19.01
C PRO A 146 3.12 6.29 18.69
N TYR A 147 2.08 5.49 18.40
CA TYR A 147 2.21 4.10 17.97
C TYR A 147 3.18 3.95 16.77
N VAL A 148 3.00 4.80 15.73
CA VAL A 148 3.85 4.76 14.52
C VAL A 148 5.28 5.18 14.86
N LEU A 149 5.45 6.22 15.68
CA LEU A 149 6.78 6.68 16.13
C LEU A 149 7.52 5.59 16.90
N GLY A 150 6.84 4.86 17.78
CA GLY A 150 7.43 3.74 18.54
C GLY A 150 7.88 2.59 17.61
N ALA A 151 7.06 2.26 16.61
CA ALA A 151 7.41 1.28 15.59
C ALA A 151 8.65 1.72 14.77
N MET A 152 8.72 3.00 14.36
CA MET A 152 9.86 3.56 13.62
C MET A 152 11.15 3.54 14.45
N GLU A 153 11.09 3.92 15.72
CA GLU A 153 12.25 3.86 16.62
C GLU A 153 12.78 2.44 16.78
N TYR A 154 11.88 1.48 16.95
CA TYR A 154 12.25 0.08 17.02
C TYR A 154 12.90 -0.41 15.72
N ALA A 155 12.32 -0.10 14.56
CA ALA A 155 12.88 -0.46 13.26
C ALA A 155 14.29 0.12 13.07
N HIS A 156 14.50 1.41 13.39
CA HIS A 156 15.83 2.03 13.35
C HIS A 156 16.84 1.38 14.32
N SER A 157 16.39 0.97 15.52
CA SER A 157 17.25 0.29 16.48
C SER A 157 17.81 -1.04 15.98
N LEU A 158 17.11 -1.68 15.04
CA LEU A 158 17.54 -2.88 14.34
C LEU A 158 18.37 -2.60 13.07
N GLY A 159 18.48 -1.34 12.64
CA GLY A 159 19.14 -0.95 11.39
C GLY A 159 18.29 -1.21 10.13
N ALA A 160 16.97 -1.34 10.28
CA ALA A 160 16.05 -1.49 9.17
C ALA A 160 15.72 -0.14 8.53
N ALA A 161 15.43 -0.13 7.22
CA ALA A 161 14.99 1.06 6.51
C ALA A 161 13.57 1.45 6.91
N VAL A 162 13.33 2.76 7.06
CA VAL A 162 12.05 3.33 7.48
C VAL A 162 11.55 4.34 6.45
N ILE A 163 10.36 4.10 5.94
CA ILE A 163 9.60 4.99 5.07
C ILE A 163 8.43 5.55 5.86
N SER A 164 8.04 6.80 5.61
CA SER A 164 6.81 7.36 6.16
C SER A 164 5.85 7.83 5.07
N VAL A 165 4.53 7.72 5.36
CA VAL A 165 3.47 8.29 4.54
C VAL A 165 2.58 9.17 5.42
N THR A 166 2.70 10.49 5.25
CA THR A 166 1.92 11.49 6.02
C THR A 166 1.17 12.44 5.08
N CYS A 167 0.36 13.36 5.63
CA CYS A 167 -0.18 14.51 4.89
C CYS A 167 0.27 15.84 5.50
N CYS A 168 1.30 15.80 6.34
CA CYS A 168 1.87 16.94 7.04
C CYS A 168 3.39 16.96 6.86
N PRO A 169 3.91 17.61 5.82
CA PRO A 169 5.36 17.75 5.61
C PRO A 169 6.04 18.37 6.83
N GLY A 170 7.22 17.87 7.18
CA GLY A 170 7.98 18.32 8.34
C GLY A 170 7.44 17.86 9.69
N SER A 171 6.44 17.00 9.72
CA SER A 171 5.93 16.36 10.95
C SER A 171 6.96 15.41 11.56
N GLU A 172 6.73 14.99 12.81
CA GLU A 172 7.67 14.11 13.52
C GLU A 172 7.85 12.76 12.82
N VAL A 173 6.76 12.17 12.30
CA VAL A 173 6.82 10.92 11.53
C VAL A 173 7.54 11.13 10.20
N ASP A 174 7.32 12.28 9.52
CA ASP A 174 7.98 12.60 8.26
C ASP A 174 9.49 12.78 8.42
N THR A 175 9.90 13.57 9.40
CA THR A 175 11.33 13.93 9.61
C THR A 175 12.18 12.81 10.23
N ARG A 176 11.56 11.83 10.87
CA ARG A 176 12.25 10.66 11.44
C ARG A 176 12.38 9.49 10.47
N ALA A 177 11.78 9.52 9.30
CA ALA A 177 11.94 8.50 8.29
C ALA A 177 13.20 8.71 7.46
N ASP A 178 13.78 7.63 6.93
CA ASP A 178 14.85 7.72 5.94
C ASP A 178 14.32 8.29 4.62
N ILE A 179 13.05 7.97 4.29
CA ILE A 179 12.32 8.54 3.16
C ILE A 179 10.93 8.97 3.62
N GLY A 180 10.70 10.29 3.69
CA GLY A 180 9.40 10.89 3.96
C GLY A 180 8.60 11.10 2.67
N ILE A 181 7.36 10.62 2.64
CA ILE A 181 6.41 10.79 1.54
C ILE A 181 5.21 11.55 2.09
N SER A 182 5.13 12.85 1.79
CA SER A 182 4.14 13.73 2.42
C SER A 182 3.31 14.50 1.39
N PRO A 183 2.39 13.82 0.65
CA PRO A 183 1.41 14.52 -0.18
C PRO A 183 0.53 15.42 0.68
N MET A 184 0.33 16.67 0.25
CA MET A 184 -0.43 17.66 0.99
C MET A 184 -1.72 18.03 0.23
N PRO A 185 -2.83 17.28 0.37
CA PRO A 185 -4.08 17.54 -0.36
C PRO A 185 -4.87 18.75 0.20
N GLY A 186 -4.34 19.42 1.23
CA GLY A 186 -4.99 20.55 1.91
C GLY A 186 -6.05 20.13 2.93
N PRO A 187 -6.75 21.12 3.54
CA PRO A 187 -7.75 20.89 4.57
C PRO A 187 -8.91 20.02 4.06
N GLU A 188 -9.43 19.18 4.92
CA GLU A 188 -10.55 18.29 4.60
C GLU A 188 -11.88 19.05 4.44
N VAL A 189 -12.83 18.48 3.71
CA VAL A 189 -14.18 19.06 3.58
C VAL A 189 -14.92 19.12 4.92
N ILE A 190 -14.62 18.19 5.81
CA ILE A 190 -14.99 18.23 7.23
C ILE A 190 -13.70 18.30 8.02
N THR A 191 -13.47 19.41 8.70
CA THR A 191 -12.22 19.69 9.44
C THR A 191 -11.79 18.53 10.31
N GLY A 192 -10.52 18.11 10.19
CA GLY A 192 -9.95 17.01 10.97
C GLY A 192 -10.35 15.59 10.53
N SER A 193 -11.25 15.43 9.56
CA SER A 193 -11.71 14.11 9.11
C SER A 193 -10.77 13.50 8.07
N THR A 194 -9.56 13.14 8.49
CA THR A 194 -8.46 12.65 7.64
C THR A 194 -8.71 11.32 6.94
N ARG A 195 -9.83 10.67 7.18
CA ARG A 195 -10.28 9.50 6.41
C ARG A 195 -10.65 9.83 4.95
N LEU A 196 -10.81 11.12 4.60
CA LEU A 196 -11.26 11.61 3.30
C LEU A 196 -10.07 11.81 2.34
N LYS A 197 -9.68 13.06 2.02
CA LYS A 197 -8.58 13.35 1.09
C LYS A 197 -7.24 12.75 1.52
N SER A 198 -6.90 12.89 2.80
CA SER A 198 -5.67 12.33 3.36
C SER A 198 -5.63 10.81 3.22
N GLY A 199 -6.73 10.12 3.55
CA GLY A 199 -6.86 8.68 3.35
C GLY A 199 -6.74 8.29 1.87
N THR A 200 -7.35 9.06 0.96
CA THR A 200 -7.25 8.82 -0.49
C THR A 200 -5.81 9.00 -0.98
N ALA A 201 -5.11 10.04 -0.54
CA ALA A 201 -3.70 10.27 -0.86
C ALA A 201 -2.82 9.10 -0.37
N GLN A 202 -2.99 8.69 0.89
CA GLN A 202 -2.27 7.54 1.45
C GLN A 202 -2.53 6.27 0.64
N LYS A 203 -3.78 5.95 0.33
CA LYS A 203 -4.14 4.79 -0.49
C LYS A 203 -3.43 4.82 -1.86
N MET A 204 -3.38 5.96 -2.54
CA MET A 204 -2.67 6.11 -3.82
C MET A 204 -1.17 5.83 -3.66
N VAL A 205 -0.54 6.38 -2.63
CA VAL A 205 0.88 6.15 -2.34
C VAL A 205 1.16 4.67 -2.05
N LEU A 206 0.39 4.03 -1.16
CA LEU A 206 0.59 2.61 -0.82
C LEU A 206 0.45 1.72 -2.06
N ASN A 207 -0.57 1.95 -2.89
CA ASN A 207 -0.72 1.20 -4.13
C ASN A 207 0.46 1.39 -5.09
N MET A 208 1.07 2.58 -5.15
CA MET A 208 2.27 2.82 -5.95
C MET A 208 3.49 2.08 -5.36
N LEU A 209 3.68 2.10 -4.04
CA LEU A 209 4.76 1.40 -3.37
C LEU A 209 4.71 -0.11 -3.63
N SER A 210 3.58 -0.75 -3.38
CA SER A 210 3.42 -2.19 -3.57
C SER A 210 3.46 -2.57 -5.06
N THR A 211 2.64 -1.93 -5.90
CA THR A 211 2.52 -2.28 -7.31
C THR A 211 3.81 -2.07 -8.08
N ALA A 212 4.48 -0.92 -7.92
CA ALA A 212 5.73 -0.66 -8.62
C ALA A 212 6.85 -1.62 -8.17
N THR A 213 6.89 -1.97 -6.88
CA THR A 213 7.81 -2.99 -6.36
C THR A 213 7.54 -4.35 -7.01
N MET A 214 6.28 -4.79 -7.09
CA MET A 214 5.91 -6.06 -7.72
C MET A 214 6.20 -6.07 -9.23
N ILE A 215 6.04 -4.94 -9.92
CA ILE A 215 6.46 -4.78 -11.33
C ILE A 215 7.97 -5.00 -11.46
N LYS A 216 8.78 -4.36 -10.60
CA LYS A 216 10.25 -4.53 -10.60
C LYS A 216 10.69 -5.94 -10.26
N LEU A 217 9.93 -6.69 -9.46
CA LEU A 217 10.15 -8.12 -9.16
C LEU A 217 9.74 -9.06 -10.32
N GLY A 218 9.28 -8.53 -11.45
CA GLY A 218 8.89 -9.34 -12.61
C GLY A 218 7.58 -10.10 -12.43
N LYS A 219 6.67 -9.58 -11.58
CA LYS A 219 5.34 -10.18 -11.33
C LYS A 219 4.27 -9.77 -12.36
N VAL A 220 4.68 -9.01 -13.38
CA VAL A 220 3.83 -8.61 -14.50
C VAL A 220 4.55 -8.83 -15.84
N TYR A 221 3.78 -9.00 -16.91
CA TYR A 221 4.25 -9.02 -18.29
C TYR A 221 3.50 -7.96 -19.10
N GLY A 222 4.20 -6.89 -19.50
CA GLY A 222 3.54 -5.66 -19.92
C GLY A 222 2.68 -5.11 -18.78
N ASN A 223 1.36 -5.08 -18.96
CA ASN A 223 0.39 -4.73 -17.92
C ASN A 223 -0.49 -5.94 -17.49
N LEU A 224 -0.05 -7.16 -17.76
CA LEU A 224 -0.77 -8.38 -17.44
C LEU A 224 -0.31 -8.96 -16.09
N MET A 225 -1.27 -9.35 -15.25
CA MET A 225 -1.04 -9.97 -13.93
C MET A 225 -0.62 -11.44 -14.11
N VAL A 226 0.64 -11.71 -14.46
CA VAL A 226 1.10 -13.08 -14.76
C VAL A 226 1.33 -13.96 -13.52
N ASP A 227 1.44 -13.34 -12.34
CA ASP A 227 1.55 -14.03 -11.04
C ASP A 227 0.19 -14.10 -10.28
N VAL A 228 -0.93 -13.89 -10.98
CA VAL A 228 -2.25 -14.01 -10.37
C VAL A 228 -2.50 -15.41 -9.81
N ARG A 229 -3.08 -15.49 -8.60
CA ARG A 229 -3.44 -16.77 -7.98
C ARG A 229 -4.80 -17.25 -8.49
N ALA A 230 -4.83 -18.37 -9.21
CA ALA A 230 -6.04 -18.95 -9.78
C ALA A 230 -6.88 -19.72 -8.72
N SER A 231 -7.46 -19.01 -7.74
CA SER A 231 -8.16 -19.60 -6.59
C SER A 231 -9.67 -19.83 -6.79
N ASN A 232 -10.23 -19.38 -7.90
CA ASN A 232 -11.64 -19.57 -8.26
C ASN A 232 -11.82 -19.55 -9.79
N GLU A 233 -13.01 -19.96 -10.28
CA GLU A 233 -13.32 -20.04 -11.71
C GLU A 233 -13.06 -18.75 -12.47
N LYS A 234 -13.43 -17.59 -11.90
CA LYS A 234 -13.18 -16.28 -12.50
C LYS A 234 -11.69 -16.03 -12.69
N LEU A 235 -10.86 -16.41 -11.74
CA LEU A 235 -9.41 -16.23 -11.81
C LEU A 235 -8.75 -17.23 -12.75
N VAL A 236 -9.27 -18.46 -12.85
CA VAL A 236 -8.87 -19.44 -13.88
C VAL A 236 -9.11 -18.88 -15.28
N GLU A 237 -10.33 -18.39 -15.56
CA GLU A 237 -10.65 -17.78 -16.86
C GLU A 237 -9.78 -16.53 -17.14
N ARG A 238 -9.45 -15.76 -16.09
CA ARG A 238 -8.50 -14.65 -16.21
C ARG A 238 -7.11 -15.15 -16.63
N CYS A 239 -6.59 -16.24 -16.05
CA CYS A 239 -5.33 -16.84 -16.48
C CYS A 239 -5.35 -17.23 -17.96
N VAL A 240 -6.40 -17.89 -18.42
CA VAL A 240 -6.57 -18.26 -19.85
C VAL A 240 -6.51 -17.01 -20.74
N ARG A 241 -7.24 -15.95 -20.35
CA ARG A 241 -7.24 -14.68 -21.09
C ARG A 241 -5.86 -14.02 -21.10
N ILE A 242 -5.15 -14.04 -19.98
CA ILE A 242 -3.79 -13.48 -19.85
C ILE A 242 -2.83 -14.22 -20.80
N VAL A 243 -2.83 -15.57 -20.76
CA VAL A 243 -1.95 -16.38 -21.63
C VAL A 243 -2.26 -16.12 -23.11
N ARG A 244 -3.53 -16.10 -23.49
CA ARG A 244 -3.94 -15.75 -24.86
C ARG A 244 -3.46 -14.38 -25.29
N THR A 245 -3.66 -13.38 -24.44
CA THR A 245 -3.23 -11.99 -24.74
C THR A 245 -1.71 -11.88 -24.90
N ALA A 246 -0.97 -12.58 -24.05
CA ALA A 246 0.50 -12.55 -24.07
C ALA A 246 1.12 -13.31 -25.25
N THR A 247 0.46 -14.41 -25.70
CA THR A 247 1.09 -15.35 -26.64
C THR A 247 0.43 -15.39 -28.02
N GLY A 248 -0.80 -14.89 -28.16
CA GLY A 248 -1.61 -15.05 -29.37
C GLY A 248 -2.22 -16.45 -29.55
N ALA A 249 -2.01 -17.37 -28.59
CA ALA A 249 -2.57 -18.71 -28.63
C ALA A 249 -4.10 -18.71 -28.54
N ASP A 250 -4.75 -19.74 -29.05
CA ASP A 250 -6.19 -19.95 -28.87
C ASP A 250 -6.53 -20.40 -27.44
N SER A 251 -7.81 -20.48 -27.13
CA SER A 251 -8.28 -20.83 -25.76
C SER A 251 -7.93 -22.26 -25.37
N VAL A 252 -7.87 -23.20 -26.33
CA VAL A 252 -7.57 -24.60 -26.05
C VAL A 252 -6.08 -24.76 -25.73
N ALA A 253 -5.21 -24.18 -26.53
CA ALA A 253 -3.77 -24.22 -26.31
C ALA A 253 -3.38 -23.52 -25.00
N ALA A 254 -3.99 -22.34 -24.70
CA ALA A 254 -3.75 -21.62 -23.46
C ALA A 254 -4.19 -22.44 -22.22
N ARG A 255 -5.36 -23.07 -22.28
CA ARG A 255 -5.86 -23.91 -21.16
C ARG A 255 -4.99 -25.14 -20.95
N ASN A 256 -4.63 -25.84 -22.02
CA ASN A 256 -3.75 -27.01 -21.94
C ASN A 256 -2.38 -26.67 -21.33
N ALA A 257 -1.80 -25.53 -21.70
CA ALA A 257 -0.54 -25.08 -21.09
C ALA A 257 -0.69 -24.78 -19.60
N LEU A 258 -1.78 -24.10 -19.20
CA LEU A 258 -2.08 -23.79 -17.79
C LEU A 258 -2.30 -25.07 -16.96
N GLU A 259 -3.00 -26.07 -17.48
CA GLU A 259 -3.22 -27.34 -16.81
C GLU A 259 -1.90 -28.09 -16.55
N GLN A 260 -0.94 -28.01 -17.49
CA GLN A 260 0.37 -28.64 -17.35
C GLN A 260 1.27 -27.99 -16.30
N CYS A 261 1.03 -26.73 -15.94
CA CYS A 261 1.88 -25.95 -15.00
C CYS A 261 1.12 -25.44 -13.77
N GLY A 262 0.06 -26.14 -13.34
CA GLY A 262 -0.68 -25.79 -12.12
C GLY A 262 -1.33 -24.39 -12.16
N TYR A 263 -1.74 -23.92 -13.33
CA TYR A 263 -2.35 -22.60 -13.58
C TYR A 263 -1.42 -21.40 -13.32
N SER A 264 -0.10 -21.59 -13.38
CA SER A 264 0.86 -20.49 -13.43
C SER A 264 0.82 -19.82 -14.82
N ALA A 265 0.22 -18.63 -14.91
CA ALA A 265 0.13 -17.93 -16.19
C ALA A 265 1.53 -17.58 -16.73
N LYS A 266 2.46 -17.21 -15.85
CA LYS A 266 3.87 -16.91 -16.20
C LYS A 266 4.55 -18.11 -16.84
N THR A 267 4.45 -19.28 -16.21
CA THR A 267 5.02 -20.54 -16.73
C THR A 267 4.37 -20.93 -18.06
N ALA A 268 3.03 -20.87 -18.16
CA ALA A 268 2.31 -21.20 -19.39
C ALA A 268 2.71 -20.28 -20.57
N ILE A 269 2.93 -18.99 -20.33
CA ILE A 269 3.43 -18.03 -21.33
C ILE A 269 4.80 -18.46 -21.81
N LEU A 270 5.73 -18.79 -20.90
CA LEU A 270 7.08 -19.25 -21.26
C LEU A 270 7.04 -20.56 -22.07
N MET A 271 6.21 -21.53 -21.67
CA MET A 271 6.03 -22.79 -22.40
C MET A 271 5.63 -22.53 -23.86
N ILE A 272 4.66 -21.66 -24.09
CA ILE A 272 4.16 -21.37 -25.45
C ILE A 272 5.16 -20.57 -26.26
N LEU A 273 5.69 -19.48 -25.72
CA LEU A 273 6.61 -18.59 -26.46
C LEU A 273 7.96 -19.23 -26.76
N CYS A 274 8.49 -20.00 -25.81
CA CYS A 274 9.80 -20.64 -25.95
C CYS A 274 9.72 -22.08 -26.47
N LYS A 275 8.51 -22.67 -26.61
CA LYS A 275 8.28 -24.06 -27.02
C LYS A 275 9.02 -25.06 -26.12
N ILE A 276 8.92 -24.87 -24.81
CA ILE A 276 9.52 -25.70 -23.76
C ILE A 276 8.45 -26.33 -22.87
N ASP A 277 8.81 -27.38 -22.16
CA ASP A 277 7.93 -28.05 -21.19
C ASP A 277 7.83 -27.27 -19.88
N ALA A 278 6.85 -27.63 -19.03
CA ALA A 278 6.60 -26.96 -17.77
C ALA A 278 7.82 -27.01 -16.81
N PRO A 279 8.50 -28.15 -16.57
CA PRO A 279 9.68 -28.20 -15.72
C PRO A 279 10.81 -27.26 -16.18
N THR A 280 11.04 -27.18 -17.49
CA THR A 280 12.05 -26.28 -18.06
C THR A 280 11.66 -24.80 -17.92
N ALA A 281 10.35 -24.49 -18.05
CA ALA A 281 9.84 -23.15 -17.88
C ALA A 281 9.87 -22.69 -16.40
N GLU A 282 9.60 -23.57 -15.44
CA GLU A 282 9.66 -23.29 -14.01
C GLU A 282 11.10 -23.03 -13.50
N ALA A 283 12.10 -23.65 -14.12
CA ALA A 283 13.50 -23.48 -13.75
C ALA A 283 14.12 -22.16 -14.24
N ARG A 284 13.39 -21.38 -15.05
CA ARG A 284 13.80 -20.08 -15.61
C ARG A 284 13.16 -18.89 -14.91
#